data_3490a3dab3a37e7e33d181259f0a0d7a
#
_entry.id   3490a3dab3a37e7e33d181259f0a0d7a
#
_cell.length_a   1.000
_cell.length_b   1.000
_cell.length_c   1.000
_cell.angle_alpha   90.00
_cell.angle_beta   90.00
_cell.angle_gamma   90.00
#
_symmetry.space_group_name_H-M   'P 1'
#
loop_
_entity.id
_entity.type
_entity.pdbx_description
1 polymer ?
#
loop_
_entity_poly.entity_id
_entity_poly.type
_entity_poly.pdbx_seq_one_letter_code
_entity_poly.pdbx_strand_id
1 'polypeptide(L)'
;MKEFIINENEAGQRFDKYLGKLLREAPKSFFYKMLRKKNITLNGGRATGNEKLSTGDHVKLFLSDETFGKFAGVQETVARAHQKLDIVYEDDNILLINKPVGMLSQPADDKEPSLVEYLTGYLLESGAVTEASLHTFRPSVCNRLDRNTSGLVAAGKSLTGLQELSSLFHDRSLHKFYRCLVNGVIKNEKYIKGYLHKDEKCNKVTVQETETSGALPIETRYRPLEDNGTVTLLEVELITGRTHQIRAHLAGTGHPLIGDYKYGRRTLNDEYRRKYGLKSQLLHAYRLEIPEIEGRLSYLSGKEFTAPLPYLFQKILKEEHVEENK
;
A
#
# COMPACT_ATOMS: atom_id res chain seq x y z
N MET A 1 27.60 -3.32 -26.88
CA MET A 1 27.67 -4.16 -25.67
C MET A 1 27.22 -3.32 -24.47
N LYS A 2 26.34 -3.84 -23.66
CA LYS A 2 25.91 -3.19 -22.40
C LYS A 2 26.26 -4.09 -21.23
N GLU A 3 26.71 -3.49 -20.14
CA GLU A 3 27.08 -4.18 -18.90
C GLU A 3 26.29 -3.58 -17.72
N PHE A 4 25.80 -4.46 -16.85
CA PHE A 4 25.07 -4.10 -15.65
C PHE A 4 25.69 -4.87 -14.48
N ILE A 5 25.91 -4.17 -13.37
CA ILE A 5 26.37 -4.76 -12.12
C ILE A 5 25.15 -4.83 -11.19
N ILE A 6 24.85 -6.03 -10.72
CA ILE A 6 23.71 -6.27 -9.83
C ILE A 6 23.96 -5.59 -8.49
N ASN A 7 23.08 -4.67 -8.12
CA ASN A 7 23.10 -4.00 -6.83
C ASN A 7 22.23 -4.75 -5.80
N GLU A 8 22.21 -4.28 -4.55
CA GLU A 8 21.45 -4.93 -3.47
C GLU A 8 19.95 -5.01 -3.77
N ASN A 9 19.38 -4.01 -4.45
CA ASN A 9 17.96 -3.98 -4.83
C ASN A 9 17.60 -4.92 -5.98
N GLU A 10 18.59 -5.44 -6.69
CA GLU A 10 18.41 -6.37 -7.80
C GLU A 10 18.76 -7.80 -7.43
N ALA A 11 19.54 -7.98 -6.36
CA ALA A 11 19.93 -9.29 -5.85
C ALA A 11 18.73 -10.09 -5.31
N GLY A 12 18.89 -11.40 -5.26
CA GLY A 12 17.86 -12.30 -4.72
C GLY A 12 16.79 -12.71 -5.72
N GLN A 13 16.64 -12.02 -6.87
CA GLN A 13 15.71 -12.41 -7.92
C GLN A 13 16.32 -13.38 -8.92
N ARG A 14 15.47 -14.10 -9.64
CA ARG A 14 15.93 -14.98 -10.73
C ARG A 14 16.41 -14.14 -11.93
N PHE A 15 17.43 -14.63 -12.61
CA PHE A 15 18.03 -13.93 -13.74
C PHE A 15 17.04 -13.70 -14.90
N ASP A 16 16.16 -14.66 -15.22
CA ASP A 16 15.12 -14.48 -16.24
C ASP A 16 14.10 -13.39 -15.87
N LYS A 17 13.84 -13.21 -14.58
CA LYS A 17 12.95 -12.13 -14.08
C LYS A 17 13.62 -10.77 -14.19
N TYR A 18 14.91 -10.69 -13.86
CA TYR A 18 15.71 -9.48 -14.05
C TYR A 18 15.75 -9.07 -15.53
N LEU A 19 16.04 -10.01 -16.44
CA LEU A 19 16.04 -9.75 -17.87
C LEU A 19 14.67 -9.28 -18.39
N GLY A 20 13.57 -9.86 -17.86
CA GLY A 20 12.21 -9.44 -18.21
C GLY A 20 11.87 -8.03 -17.75
N LYS A 21 12.51 -7.53 -16.70
CA LYS A 21 12.37 -6.13 -16.26
C LYS A 21 13.23 -5.18 -17.11
N LEU A 22 14.43 -5.61 -17.44
CA LEU A 22 15.40 -4.81 -18.23
C LEU A 22 14.98 -4.69 -19.71
N LEU A 23 14.38 -5.75 -20.28
CA LEU A 23 13.95 -5.84 -21.67
C LEU A 23 12.44 -6.17 -21.72
N ARG A 24 11.61 -5.22 -21.31
CA ARG A 24 10.15 -5.40 -21.06
C ARG A 24 9.38 -5.86 -22.28
N GLU A 25 9.76 -5.37 -23.46
CA GLU A 25 9.08 -5.65 -24.71
C GLU A 25 9.59 -6.96 -25.37
N ALA A 26 10.58 -7.62 -24.75
CA ALA A 26 11.11 -8.86 -25.30
C ALA A 26 10.28 -10.07 -24.82
N PRO A 27 9.89 -10.98 -25.73
CA PRO A 27 9.23 -12.21 -25.34
C PRO A 27 10.21 -13.12 -24.57
N LYS A 28 9.69 -13.92 -23.63
CA LYS A 28 10.52 -14.85 -22.83
C LYS A 28 11.42 -15.74 -23.68
N SER A 29 10.94 -16.20 -24.83
CA SER A 29 11.71 -17.01 -25.78
C SER A 29 12.98 -16.32 -26.28
N PHE A 30 12.97 -14.98 -26.37
CA PHE A 30 14.13 -14.19 -26.74
C PHE A 30 15.25 -14.32 -25.70
N PHE A 31 14.94 -14.20 -24.40
CA PHE A 31 15.94 -14.32 -23.32
C PHE A 31 16.64 -15.66 -23.38
N TYR A 32 15.88 -16.77 -23.44
CA TYR A 32 16.45 -18.10 -23.46
C TYR A 32 17.28 -18.38 -24.76
N LYS A 33 16.86 -17.79 -25.88
CA LYS A 33 17.67 -17.84 -27.14
C LYS A 33 19.00 -17.10 -27.00
N MET A 34 18.97 -15.89 -26.35
CA MET A 34 20.19 -15.08 -26.16
C MET A 34 21.14 -15.69 -25.14
N LEU A 35 20.62 -16.24 -24.03
CA LEU A 35 21.40 -16.98 -23.04
C LEU A 35 22.08 -18.20 -23.64
N ARG A 36 21.34 -19.00 -24.42
CA ARG A 36 21.88 -20.18 -25.12
C ARG A 36 22.98 -19.84 -26.11
N LYS A 37 22.88 -18.70 -26.81
CA LYS A 37 23.88 -18.19 -27.75
C LYS A 37 25.04 -17.45 -27.10
N LYS A 38 25.06 -17.31 -25.77
CA LYS A 38 26.00 -16.48 -25.01
C LYS A 38 25.97 -14.98 -25.40
N ASN A 39 24.88 -14.51 -26.02
CA ASN A 39 24.67 -13.09 -26.27
C ASN A 39 24.20 -12.35 -25.01
N ILE A 40 23.78 -13.08 -23.99
CA ILE A 40 23.58 -12.62 -22.60
C ILE A 40 24.37 -13.59 -21.72
N THR A 41 25.21 -13.02 -20.85
CA THR A 41 26.07 -13.80 -19.93
C THR A 41 25.92 -13.27 -18.49
N LEU A 42 26.15 -14.17 -17.54
CA LEU A 42 26.25 -13.87 -16.12
C LEU A 42 27.68 -14.20 -15.67
N ASN A 43 28.39 -13.23 -15.08
CA ASN A 43 29.78 -13.34 -14.63
C ASN A 43 30.72 -13.90 -15.75
N GLY A 44 30.47 -13.48 -16.98
CA GLY A 44 31.24 -13.95 -18.15
C GLY A 44 30.90 -15.39 -18.60
N GLY A 45 30.09 -16.12 -17.83
CA GLY A 45 29.70 -17.50 -18.11
C GLY A 45 28.37 -17.62 -18.87
N ARG A 46 28.08 -18.85 -19.33
CA ARG A 46 26.78 -19.22 -19.87
C ARG A 46 25.77 -19.34 -18.71
N ALA A 47 24.59 -18.79 -18.88
CA ALA A 47 23.51 -18.88 -17.90
C ALA A 47 22.24 -19.50 -18.50
N THR A 48 21.37 -20.04 -17.65
CA THR A 48 20.11 -20.69 -18.03
C THR A 48 18.90 -19.78 -17.82
N GLY A 49 19.07 -18.72 -17.00
CA GLY A 49 18.01 -17.80 -16.57
C GLY A 49 17.38 -18.17 -15.24
N ASN A 50 17.70 -19.34 -14.68
CA ASN A 50 17.18 -19.78 -13.37
C ASN A 50 18.07 -19.37 -12.20
N GLU A 51 19.27 -18.88 -12.48
CA GLU A 51 20.23 -18.45 -11.46
C GLU A 51 19.62 -17.36 -10.60
N LYS A 52 19.86 -17.44 -9.30
CA LYS A 52 19.53 -16.39 -8.35
C LYS A 52 20.67 -15.38 -8.32
N LEU A 53 20.37 -14.14 -8.67
CA LEU A 53 21.37 -13.08 -8.73
C LEU A 53 21.87 -12.70 -7.35
N SER A 54 23.16 -12.39 -7.26
CA SER A 54 23.84 -11.88 -6.06
C SER A 54 24.35 -10.47 -6.32
N THR A 55 24.46 -9.66 -5.25
CA THR A 55 25.12 -8.35 -5.35
C THR A 55 26.53 -8.48 -5.89
N GLY A 56 26.88 -7.62 -6.87
CA GLY A 56 28.15 -7.66 -7.55
C GLY A 56 28.20 -8.59 -8.77
N ASP A 57 27.15 -9.35 -9.08
CA ASP A 57 27.10 -10.14 -10.33
C ASP A 57 27.15 -9.22 -11.55
N HIS A 58 27.91 -9.65 -12.56
CA HIS A 58 28.07 -8.94 -13.83
C HIS A 58 27.18 -9.55 -14.91
N VAL A 59 26.24 -8.77 -15.41
CA VAL A 59 25.36 -9.12 -16.53
C VAL A 59 25.82 -8.39 -17.77
N LYS A 60 26.26 -9.14 -18.80
CA LYS A 60 26.69 -8.56 -20.09
C LYS A 60 25.71 -8.94 -21.19
N LEU A 61 25.27 -7.92 -21.96
CA LEU A 61 24.40 -8.07 -23.11
C LEU A 61 25.16 -7.68 -24.37
N PHE A 62 25.45 -8.68 -25.23
CA PHE A 62 26.04 -8.51 -26.54
C PHE A 62 24.91 -8.32 -27.57
N LEU A 63 24.16 -7.24 -27.41
CA LEU A 63 23.07 -6.83 -28.29
C LEU A 63 23.47 -5.51 -28.98
N SER A 64 22.96 -5.29 -30.20
CA SER A 64 23.06 -3.97 -30.84
C SER A 64 22.24 -2.94 -30.06
N ASP A 65 22.61 -1.65 -30.14
CA ASP A 65 21.86 -0.58 -29.46
C ASP A 65 20.42 -0.49 -29.97
N GLU A 66 20.22 -0.76 -31.28
CA GLU A 66 18.88 -0.86 -31.88
C GLU A 66 18.05 -1.99 -31.25
N THR A 67 18.62 -3.20 -31.14
CA THR A 67 17.92 -4.34 -30.52
C THR A 67 17.64 -4.10 -29.04
N PHE A 68 18.60 -3.53 -28.32
CA PHE A 68 18.41 -3.17 -26.91
C PHE A 68 17.30 -2.12 -26.76
N GLY A 69 17.36 -1.01 -27.51
CA GLY A 69 16.36 0.05 -27.48
C GLY A 69 14.95 -0.44 -27.81
N LYS A 70 14.84 -1.32 -28.84
CA LYS A 70 13.56 -1.95 -29.21
C LYS A 70 12.94 -2.75 -28.06
N PHE A 71 13.74 -3.49 -27.29
CA PHE A 71 13.24 -4.38 -26.24
C PHE A 71 13.29 -3.77 -24.84
N ALA A 72 14.10 -2.76 -24.59
CA ALA A 72 14.07 -2.01 -23.33
C ALA A 72 12.77 -1.21 -23.17
N GLY A 73 12.08 -0.95 -24.30
CA GLY A 73 10.86 -0.13 -24.33
C GLY A 73 11.20 1.37 -24.28
N VAL A 74 10.22 2.18 -24.64
CA VAL A 74 10.30 3.64 -24.43
C VAL A 74 10.41 3.87 -22.91
N GLN A 75 11.37 4.69 -22.49
CA GLN A 75 11.36 5.20 -21.11
C GLN A 75 10.02 5.89 -20.89
N GLU A 76 9.10 5.21 -20.21
CA GLU A 76 8.04 5.96 -19.57
C GLU A 76 8.74 6.97 -18.67
N THR A 77 8.63 8.24 -19.00
CA THR A 77 9.00 9.33 -18.10
C THR A 77 8.25 9.03 -16.82
N VAL A 78 8.99 8.59 -15.79
CA VAL A 78 8.40 8.39 -14.47
C VAL A 78 7.80 9.75 -14.13
N ALA A 79 6.48 9.82 -14.03
CA ALA A 79 5.81 11.06 -13.72
C ALA A 79 6.37 11.54 -12.38
N ARG A 80 7.22 12.57 -12.44
CA ARG A 80 7.80 13.19 -11.25
C ARG A 80 6.71 14.04 -10.62
N ALA A 81 5.96 13.42 -9.73
CA ALA A 81 5.01 14.15 -8.94
C ALA A 81 5.75 14.70 -7.70
N HIS A 82 5.76 16.00 -7.55
CA HIS A 82 6.40 16.67 -6.43
C HIS A 82 5.34 17.03 -5.40
N GLN A 83 5.30 16.30 -4.31
CA GLN A 83 4.55 16.66 -3.11
C GLN A 83 5.36 16.20 -1.90
N LYS A 84 5.46 17.06 -0.90
CA LYS A 84 6.09 16.70 0.38
C LYS A 84 5.30 15.56 1.00
N LEU A 85 5.96 14.42 1.22
CA LEU A 85 5.41 13.29 1.94
C LEU A 85 5.52 13.53 3.45
N ASP A 86 4.48 13.17 4.18
CA ASP A 86 4.49 13.12 5.65
C ASP A 86 5.03 11.74 6.06
N ILE A 87 6.35 11.66 6.29
CA ILE A 87 7.07 10.42 6.58
C ILE A 87 7.04 10.18 8.08
N VAL A 88 6.48 9.04 8.49
CA VAL A 88 6.42 8.59 9.88
C VAL A 88 7.68 7.82 10.27
N TYR A 89 8.21 7.01 9.35
CA TYR A 89 9.42 6.24 9.53
C TYR A 89 10.10 5.98 8.20
N GLU A 90 11.40 6.00 8.18
CA GLU A 90 12.22 5.66 7.02
C GLU A 90 13.52 5.01 7.45
N ASP A 91 13.91 3.93 6.74
CA ASP A 91 15.22 3.32 6.80
C ASP A 91 15.71 2.95 5.38
N ASP A 92 16.70 2.08 5.26
CA ASP A 92 17.24 1.67 3.97
C ASP A 92 16.29 0.75 3.17
N ASN A 93 15.34 0.09 3.84
CA ASN A 93 14.48 -0.93 3.24
C ASN A 93 13.03 -0.48 3.06
N ILE A 94 12.49 0.29 4.00
CA ILE A 94 11.07 0.63 4.05
C ILE A 94 10.82 2.10 4.33
N LEU A 95 9.61 2.52 3.99
CA LEU A 95 9.06 3.84 4.30
C LEU A 95 7.64 3.68 4.84
N LEU A 96 7.31 4.37 5.94
CA LEU A 96 5.94 4.50 6.43
C LEU A 96 5.48 5.94 6.25
N ILE A 97 4.38 6.12 5.53
CA ILE A 97 3.90 7.43 5.10
C ILE A 97 2.51 7.66 5.69
N ASN A 98 2.27 8.82 6.29
CA ASN A 98 0.94 9.27 6.66
C ASN A 98 0.24 9.85 5.43
N LYS A 99 -0.49 9.01 4.70
CA LYS A 99 -1.20 9.41 3.49
C LYS A 99 -2.34 10.39 3.82
N PRO A 100 -2.42 11.55 3.17
CA PRO A 100 -3.53 12.48 3.38
C PRO A 100 -4.84 11.96 2.77
N VAL A 101 -5.97 12.55 3.19
CA VAL A 101 -7.28 12.37 2.55
C VAL A 101 -7.24 12.90 1.12
N GLY A 102 -7.92 12.22 0.20
CA GLY A 102 -8.05 12.63 -1.20
C GLY A 102 -6.99 12.06 -2.14
N MET A 103 -5.86 11.55 -1.62
CA MET A 103 -4.78 10.97 -2.41
C MET A 103 -5.06 9.48 -2.71
N LEU A 104 -4.83 9.04 -3.95
CA LEU A 104 -4.82 7.63 -4.33
C LEU A 104 -3.58 6.92 -3.77
N SER A 105 -3.71 5.67 -3.32
CA SER A 105 -2.56 4.85 -2.91
C SER A 105 -1.76 4.34 -4.10
N GLN A 106 -2.43 4.01 -5.20
CA GLN A 106 -1.85 3.50 -6.44
C GLN A 106 -2.54 4.13 -7.65
N PRO A 107 -1.90 4.18 -8.82
CA PRO A 107 -2.51 4.71 -10.03
C PRO A 107 -3.85 4.02 -10.33
N ALA A 108 -4.85 4.81 -10.66
CA ALA A 108 -6.15 4.32 -11.13
C ALA A 108 -6.36 4.66 -12.62
N ASP A 109 -5.90 5.84 -13.02
CA ASP A 109 -5.84 6.35 -14.39
C ASP A 109 -4.70 7.37 -14.47
N ASP A 110 -4.37 7.85 -15.67
CA ASP A 110 -3.27 8.79 -15.90
C ASP A 110 -3.61 10.25 -15.55
N LYS A 111 -4.76 10.51 -14.90
CA LYS A 111 -5.25 11.88 -14.71
C LYS A 111 -4.66 12.57 -13.47
N GLU A 112 -4.35 11.81 -12.44
CA GLU A 112 -3.77 12.37 -11.22
C GLU A 112 -2.76 11.41 -10.60
N PRO A 113 -1.65 11.96 -10.05
CA PRO A 113 -0.63 11.16 -9.40
C PRO A 113 -1.17 10.48 -8.15
N SER A 114 -0.69 9.27 -7.88
CA SER A 114 -0.92 8.54 -6.64
C SER A 114 0.26 8.63 -5.70
N LEU A 115 0.13 8.04 -4.52
CA LEU A 115 1.22 7.95 -3.55
C LEU A 115 2.46 7.23 -4.13
N VAL A 116 2.28 6.29 -5.07
CA VAL A 116 3.41 5.60 -5.72
C VAL A 116 4.26 6.56 -6.56
N GLU A 117 3.64 7.47 -7.33
CA GLU A 117 4.37 8.47 -8.11
C GLU A 117 5.06 9.49 -7.21
N TYR A 118 4.41 9.94 -6.13
CA TYR A 118 5.04 10.83 -5.13
C TYR A 118 6.20 10.15 -4.40
N LEU A 119 6.04 8.88 -4.02
CA LEU A 119 7.11 8.06 -3.42
C LEU A 119 8.30 7.95 -4.37
N THR A 120 8.04 7.65 -5.65
CA THR A 120 9.10 7.52 -6.66
C THR A 120 9.84 8.84 -6.86
N GLY A 121 9.11 9.96 -6.94
CA GLY A 121 9.69 11.31 -7.02
C GLY A 121 10.59 11.62 -5.81
N TYR A 122 10.09 11.36 -4.60
CA TYR A 122 10.85 11.54 -3.36
C TYR A 122 12.15 10.72 -3.34
N LEU A 123 12.10 9.45 -3.72
CA LEU A 123 13.27 8.56 -3.71
C LEU A 123 14.29 8.93 -4.79
N LEU A 124 13.86 9.48 -5.93
CA LEU A 124 14.75 10.05 -6.95
C LEU A 124 15.44 11.33 -6.44
N GLU A 125 14.70 12.23 -5.80
CA GLU A 125 15.25 13.48 -5.24
C GLU A 125 16.24 13.23 -4.11
N SER A 126 15.96 12.27 -3.24
CA SER A 126 16.86 11.87 -2.16
C SER A 126 18.08 11.07 -2.64
N GLY A 127 18.12 10.65 -3.91
CA GLY A 127 19.18 9.80 -4.46
C GLY A 127 19.12 8.35 -3.99
N ALA A 128 18.06 7.95 -3.29
CA ALA A 128 17.87 6.56 -2.84
C ALA A 128 17.60 5.59 -3.99
N VAL A 129 17.06 6.09 -5.11
CA VAL A 129 16.94 5.39 -6.38
C VAL A 129 17.43 6.29 -7.51
N THR A 130 17.83 5.67 -8.62
CA THR A 130 18.21 6.37 -9.85
C THR A 130 17.24 5.99 -10.97
N GLU A 131 17.16 6.79 -12.03
CA GLU A 131 16.37 6.43 -13.22
C GLU A 131 16.78 5.06 -13.79
N ALA A 132 18.07 4.77 -13.77
CA ALA A 132 18.58 3.46 -14.22
C ALA A 132 18.10 2.31 -13.33
N SER A 133 18.08 2.48 -12.00
CA SER A 133 17.59 1.46 -11.07
C SER A 133 16.09 1.20 -11.18
N LEU A 134 15.30 2.20 -11.59
CA LEU A 134 13.86 2.05 -11.81
C LEU A 134 13.50 1.12 -12.97
N HIS A 135 14.46 0.75 -13.84
CA HIS A 135 14.25 -0.27 -14.87
C HIS A 135 14.10 -1.68 -14.27
N THR A 136 14.78 -1.96 -13.19
CA THR A 136 14.88 -3.30 -12.59
C THR A 136 14.14 -3.43 -11.29
N PHE A 137 14.01 -2.32 -10.53
CA PHE A 137 13.24 -2.24 -9.30
C PHE A 137 12.39 -0.96 -9.28
N ARG A 138 11.09 -1.09 -9.05
CA ARG A 138 10.19 0.05 -8.82
C ARG A 138 9.70 0.03 -7.38
N PRO A 139 10.00 1.07 -6.58
CA PRO A 139 9.39 1.25 -5.27
C PRO A 139 7.87 1.23 -5.37
N SER A 140 7.22 0.63 -4.39
CA SER A 140 5.75 0.56 -4.37
C SER A 140 5.24 0.46 -2.95
N VAL A 141 3.93 0.70 -2.79
CA VAL A 141 3.24 0.52 -1.52
C VAL A 141 2.89 -0.95 -1.28
N CYS A 142 2.99 -1.38 -0.01
CA CYS A 142 2.71 -2.76 0.43
C CYS A 142 1.25 -2.93 0.85
N ASN A 143 0.56 -1.85 1.24
CA ASN A 143 -0.86 -1.82 1.53
C ASN A 143 -1.53 -0.64 0.83
N ARG A 144 -2.85 -0.67 0.75
CA ARG A 144 -3.65 0.40 0.15
C ARG A 144 -4.69 0.89 1.13
N LEU A 145 -4.89 2.19 1.10
CA LEU A 145 -6.04 2.85 1.72
C LEU A 145 -6.96 3.36 0.61
N ASP A 146 -8.26 3.46 0.91
CA ASP A 146 -9.20 4.16 0.03
C ASP A 146 -8.70 5.60 -0.19
N ARG A 147 -9.07 6.23 -1.31
CA ARG A 147 -8.71 7.61 -1.63
C ARG A 147 -8.92 8.57 -0.46
N ASN A 148 -10.07 8.46 0.20
CA ASN A 148 -10.51 9.34 1.27
C ASN A 148 -10.20 8.80 2.68
N THR A 149 -9.49 7.70 2.81
CA THR A 149 -8.95 7.21 4.08
C THR A 149 -7.52 7.71 4.22
N SER A 150 -7.21 8.36 5.32
CA SER A 150 -5.87 8.83 5.67
C SER A 150 -5.12 7.84 6.55
N GLY A 151 -3.83 8.09 6.77
CA GLY A 151 -3.00 7.34 7.71
C GLY A 151 -1.94 6.46 7.08
N LEU A 152 -1.46 5.48 7.83
CA LEU A 152 -0.28 4.69 7.54
C LEU A 152 -0.40 3.89 6.25
N VAL A 153 0.49 4.19 5.31
CA VAL A 153 0.79 3.36 4.14
C VAL A 153 2.25 2.98 4.22
N ALA A 154 2.50 1.69 4.14
CA ALA A 154 3.84 1.12 4.12
C ALA A 154 4.31 0.93 2.68
N ALA A 155 5.57 1.22 2.42
CA ALA A 155 6.20 1.13 1.11
C ALA A 155 7.56 0.46 1.20
N GLY A 156 7.91 -0.32 0.18
CA GLY A 156 9.24 -0.88 0.02
C GLY A 156 10.16 0.09 -0.73
N LYS A 157 11.25 0.46 -0.10
CA LYS A 157 12.33 1.29 -0.64
C LYS A 157 13.39 0.43 -1.32
N SER A 158 13.58 -0.81 -0.86
CA SER A 158 14.39 -1.85 -1.47
C SER A 158 13.52 -3.00 -1.96
N LEU A 159 14.07 -3.86 -2.85
CA LEU A 159 13.35 -5.07 -3.30
C LEU A 159 13.06 -6.00 -2.11
N THR A 160 13.99 -6.18 -1.22
CA THR A 160 13.83 -6.99 -0.01
C THR A 160 12.75 -6.39 0.89
N GLY A 161 12.82 -5.09 1.17
CA GLY A 161 11.80 -4.39 1.97
C GLY A 161 10.41 -4.52 1.37
N LEU A 162 10.30 -4.34 0.04
CA LEU A 162 9.01 -4.50 -0.67
C LEU A 162 8.46 -5.92 -0.56
N GLN A 163 9.31 -6.94 -0.74
CA GLN A 163 8.89 -8.34 -0.74
C GLN A 163 8.51 -8.81 0.66
N GLU A 164 9.37 -8.60 1.67
CA GLU A 164 9.12 -9.05 3.04
C GLU A 164 7.92 -8.32 3.64
N LEU A 165 7.86 -6.99 3.52
CA LEU A 165 6.74 -6.22 4.05
C LEU A 165 5.42 -6.56 3.34
N SER A 166 5.43 -6.76 2.01
CA SER A 166 4.23 -7.20 1.27
C SER A 166 3.77 -8.59 1.70
N SER A 167 4.70 -9.50 2.03
CA SER A 167 4.36 -10.83 2.57
C SER A 167 3.66 -10.71 3.92
N LEU A 168 4.18 -9.89 4.83
CA LEU A 168 3.58 -9.65 6.15
C LEU A 168 2.16 -9.05 6.08
N PHE A 169 1.89 -8.22 5.06
CA PHE A 169 0.53 -7.74 4.80
C PHE A 169 -0.37 -8.81 4.20
N HIS A 170 0.18 -9.65 3.32
CA HIS A 170 -0.56 -10.70 2.62
C HIS A 170 -0.98 -11.84 3.56
N ASP A 171 -0.07 -12.31 4.40
CA ASP A 171 -0.30 -13.38 5.38
C ASP A 171 -1.03 -12.89 6.64
N ARG A 172 -1.25 -11.56 6.74
CA ARG A 172 -1.96 -10.90 7.84
C ARG A 172 -1.24 -10.96 9.18
N SER A 173 0.07 -11.10 9.17
CA SER A 173 0.89 -11.09 10.38
C SER A 173 0.88 -9.74 11.08
N LEU A 174 0.73 -8.64 10.31
CA LEU A 174 0.72 -7.28 10.85
C LEU A 174 -0.63 -6.92 11.48
N HIS A 175 -0.60 -6.31 12.68
CA HIS A 175 -1.80 -5.75 13.30
C HIS A 175 -2.03 -4.31 12.84
N LYS A 176 -3.21 -4.04 12.32
CA LYS A 176 -3.59 -2.74 11.70
C LYS A 176 -4.75 -2.14 12.46
N PHE A 177 -4.52 -1.00 13.09
CA PHE A 177 -5.51 -0.29 13.88
C PHE A 177 -5.91 1.02 13.21
N TYR A 178 -7.21 1.26 13.20
CA TYR A 178 -7.81 2.45 12.64
C TYR A 178 -8.54 3.23 13.73
N ARG A 179 -8.59 4.55 13.59
CA ARG A 179 -9.50 5.42 14.32
C ARG A 179 -10.64 5.82 13.40
N CYS A 180 -11.88 5.73 13.90
CA CYS A 180 -13.03 6.21 13.14
C CYS A 180 -14.11 6.76 14.06
N LEU A 181 -14.88 7.73 13.55
CA LEU A 181 -16.04 8.26 14.24
C LEU A 181 -17.30 7.67 13.60
N VAL A 182 -18.15 7.04 14.41
CA VAL A 182 -19.38 6.38 13.95
C VAL A 182 -20.63 7.02 14.52
N ASN A 183 -21.74 6.88 13.81
CA ASN A 183 -23.06 7.28 14.30
C ASN A 183 -23.60 6.29 15.34
N GLY A 184 -24.15 6.82 16.41
CA GLY A 184 -24.74 6.06 17.52
C GLY A 184 -23.74 5.71 18.61
N VAL A 185 -24.27 5.19 19.71
CA VAL A 185 -23.51 4.84 20.91
C VAL A 185 -23.14 3.37 20.89
N ILE A 186 -21.85 3.08 21.02
CA ILE A 186 -21.29 1.75 21.18
C ILE A 186 -20.60 1.70 22.55
N LYS A 187 -21.02 0.76 23.41
CA LYS A 187 -20.49 0.66 24.79
C LYS A 187 -19.50 -0.47 24.97
N ASN A 188 -19.54 -1.48 24.12
CA ASN A 188 -18.75 -2.69 24.30
C ASN A 188 -17.87 -2.99 23.07
N GLU A 189 -16.73 -3.58 23.32
CA GLU A 189 -15.90 -4.19 22.29
C GLU A 189 -16.70 -5.30 21.58
N LYS A 190 -16.50 -5.42 20.27
CA LYS A 190 -17.06 -6.52 19.47
C LYS A 190 -16.05 -7.03 18.46
N TYR A 191 -16.10 -8.34 18.27
CA TYR A 191 -15.48 -9.05 17.17
C TYR A 191 -16.57 -9.48 16.21
N ILE A 192 -16.53 -8.95 14.98
CA ILE A 192 -17.57 -9.17 13.96
C ILE A 192 -16.98 -9.91 12.76
N LYS A 193 -17.73 -10.90 12.27
CA LYS A 193 -17.43 -11.70 11.09
C LYS A 193 -18.53 -11.54 10.07
N GLY A 194 -18.20 -11.79 8.81
CA GLY A 194 -19.15 -11.79 7.73
C GLY A 194 -18.50 -12.12 6.41
N TYR A 195 -19.27 -11.99 5.36
CA TYR A 195 -18.84 -12.23 3.99
C TYR A 195 -19.10 -10.97 3.16
N LEU A 196 -18.08 -10.54 2.44
CA LEU A 196 -18.12 -9.31 1.64
C LEU A 196 -18.23 -9.66 0.17
N HIS A 197 -19.31 -9.23 -0.45
CA HIS A 197 -19.53 -9.31 -1.90
C HIS A 197 -19.28 -7.95 -2.54
N LYS A 198 -18.47 -7.91 -3.60
CA LYS A 198 -18.15 -6.68 -4.33
C LYS A 198 -18.99 -6.59 -5.60
N ASP A 199 -19.74 -5.53 -5.75
CA ASP A 199 -20.33 -5.12 -7.02
C ASP A 199 -19.31 -4.27 -7.78
N GLU A 200 -18.76 -4.83 -8.85
CA GLU A 200 -17.72 -4.15 -9.64
C GLU A 200 -18.27 -2.96 -10.44
N LYS A 201 -19.56 -2.97 -10.82
CA LYS A 201 -20.16 -1.92 -11.63
C LYS A 201 -20.28 -0.60 -10.88
N CYS A 202 -20.65 -0.65 -9.60
CA CYS A 202 -20.80 0.54 -8.76
C CYS A 202 -19.66 0.70 -7.74
N ASN A 203 -18.66 -0.21 -7.76
CA ASN A 203 -17.56 -0.27 -6.79
C ASN A 203 -18.07 -0.23 -5.33
N LYS A 204 -19.23 -0.83 -5.05
CA LYS A 204 -19.85 -0.94 -3.74
C LYS A 204 -19.71 -2.36 -3.21
N VAL A 205 -19.58 -2.51 -1.90
CA VAL A 205 -19.56 -3.81 -1.26
C VAL A 205 -20.77 -3.95 -0.34
N THR A 206 -21.26 -5.17 -0.23
CA THR A 206 -22.31 -5.56 0.72
C THR A 206 -21.76 -6.62 1.66
N VAL A 207 -22.17 -6.55 2.92
CA VAL A 207 -21.79 -7.53 3.95
C VAL A 207 -22.99 -8.44 4.21
N GLN A 208 -22.73 -9.73 4.30
CA GLN A 208 -23.71 -10.78 4.56
C GLN A 208 -23.20 -11.66 5.72
N GLU A 209 -24.11 -12.24 6.49
CA GLU A 209 -23.77 -13.15 7.58
C GLU A 209 -23.39 -14.55 7.10
N THR A 210 -23.94 -14.96 5.97
CA THR A 210 -23.73 -16.29 5.38
C THR A 210 -22.87 -16.23 4.14
N GLU A 211 -22.11 -17.29 3.92
CA GLU A 211 -21.29 -17.44 2.72
C GLU A 211 -22.17 -17.57 1.48
N THR A 212 -21.83 -16.79 0.45
CA THR A 212 -22.43 -16.85 -0.88
C THR A 212 -21.35 -16.92 -1.94
N SER A 213 -21.70 -17.41 -3.12
CA SER A 213 -20.73 -17.56 -4.23
C SER A 213 -20.06 -16.22 -4.56
N GLY A 214 -18.73 -16.21 -4.55
CA GLY A 214 -17.91 -15.03 -4.83
C GLY A 214 -17.75 -14.03 -3.67
N ALA A 215 -18.39 -14.27 -2.52
CA ALA A 215 -18.16 -13.48 -1.33
C ALA A 215 -16.87 -13.89 -0.61
N LEU A 216 -16.17 -12.91 -0.03
CA LEU A 216 -14.92 -13.12 0.68
C LEU A 216 -15.11 -12.96 2.19
N PRO A 217 -14.55 -13.86 3.02
CA PRO A 217 -14.66 -13.73 4.47
C PRO A 217 -13.95 -12.46 4.96
N ILE A 218 -14.60 -11.79 5.90
CA ILE A 218 -14.10 -10.59 6.56
C ILE A 218 -14.19 -10.71 8.07
N GLU A 219 -13.19 -10.15 8.75
CA GLU A 219 -13.08 -10.14 10.19
C GLU A 219 -12.60 -8.76 10.65
N THR A 220 -13.30 -8.19 11.63
CA THR A 220 -13.02 -6.86 12.18
C THR A 220 -13.27 -6.90 13.67
N ARG A 221 -12.36 -6.37 14.48
CA ARG A 221 -12.58 -6.14 15.90
C ARG A 221 -12.63 -4.64 16.13
N TYR A 222 -13.53 -4.17 16.98
CA TYR A 222 -13.55 -2.78 17.39
C TYR A 222 -13.84 -2.61 18.86
N ARG A 223 -13.26 -1.58 19.47
CA ARG A 223 -13.55 -1.16 20.83
C ARG A 223 -13.90 0.32 20.86
N PRO A 224 -14.90 0.73 21.66
CA PRO A 224 -15.18 2.12 21.89
C PRO A 224 -14.07 2.75 22.73
N LEU A 225 -13.74 3.99 22.41
CA LEU A 225 -12.79 4.80 23.16
C LEU A 225 -13.51 5.88 23.96
N GLU A 226 -14.42 6.62 23.30
CA GLU A 226 -15.19 7.70 23.90
C GLU A 226 -16.49 7.88 23.12
N ASP A 227 -17.56 8.34 23.77
CA ASP A 227 -18.84 8.70 23.14
C ASP A 227 -19.48 9.92 23.83
N ASN A 228 -20.29 10.67 23.08
CA ASN A 228 -21.06 11.81 23.60
C ASN A 228 -22.57 11.55 23.65
N GLY A 229 -23.02 10.31 23.62
CA GLY A 229 -24.43 9.93 23.56
C GLY A 229 -25.02 9.92 22.11
N THR A 230 -24.33 10.44 21.12
CA THR A 230 -24.79 10.49 19.71
C THR A 230 -23.83 9.87 18.73
N VAL A 231 -22.55 10.01 18.94
CA VAL A 231 -21.45 9.43 18.14
C VAL A 231 -20.44 8.74 19.05
N THR A 232 -19.70 7.79 18.49
CA THR A 232 -18.66 7.06 19.20
C THR A 232 -17.36 7.09 18.41
N LEU A 233 -16.26 7.44 19.09
CA LEU A 233 -14.91 7.23 18.60
C LEU A 233 -14.53 5.77 18.84
N LEU A 234 -14.11 5.07 17.78
CA LEU A 234 -13.68 3.68 17.84
C LEU A 234 -12.20 3.53 17.51
N GLU A 235 -11.56 2.57 18.16
CA GLU A 235 -10.41 1.88 17.62
C GLU A 235 -10.89 0.60 16.94
N VAL A 236 -10.41 0.39 15.71
CA VAL A 236 -10.81 -0.75 14.89
C VAL A 236 -9.57 -1.53 14.47
N GLU A 237 -9.46 -2.78 14.87
CA GLU A 237 -8.47 -3.72 14.37
C GLU A 237 -8.96 -4.37 13.06
N LEU A 238 -8.23 -4.14 11.98
CA LEU A 238 -8.52 -4.70 10.67
C LEU A 238 -7.79 -6.04 10.47
N ILE A 239 -8.43 -7.15 10.78
CA ILE A 239 -7.86 -8.50 10.70
C ILE A 239 -7.73 -8.92 9.22
N THR A 240 -8.80 -8.84 8.46
CA THR A 240 -8.78 -8.96 7.00
C THR A 240 -8.77 -7.59 6.35
N GLY A 241 -8.27 -7.46 5.12
CA GLY A 241 -8.10 -6.16 4.44
C GLY A 241 -8.80 -6.10 3.09
N ARG A 242 -10.15 -6.18 3.07
CA ARG A 242 -10.91 -6.08 1.83
C ARG A 242 -11.35 -4.65 1.55
N THR A 243 -11.62 -4.34 0.28
CA THR A 243 -12.07 -3.02 -0.16
C THR A 243 -13.27 -2.54 0.65
N HIS A 244 -13.22 -1.32 1.18
CA HIS A 244 -14.25 -0.70 2.01
C HIS A 244 -14.69 -1.51 3.24
N GLN A 245 -13.91 -2.51 3.70
CA GLN A 245 -14.35 -3.46 4.72
C GLN A 245 -14.87 -2.78 5.99
N ILE A 246 -14.08 -1.93 6.65
CA ILE A 246 -14.48 -1.24 7.88
C ILE A 246 -15.77 -0.45 7.64
N ARG A 247 -15.85 0.27 6.54
CA ARG A 247 -16.97 1.13 6.17
C ARG A 247 -18.27 0.35 6.03
N ALA A 248 -18.25 -0.74 5.26
CA ALA A 248 -19.43 -1.59 5.03
C ALA A 248 -19.77 -2.43 6.26
N HIS A 249 -18.77 -2.93 6.98
CA HIS A 249 -18.99 -3.79 8.16
C HIS A 249 -19.65 -3.01 9.30
N LEU A 250 -19.14 -1.82 9.65
CA LEU A 250 -19.76 -0.96 10.67
C LEU A 250 -21.14 -0.42 10.26
N ALA A 251 -21.33 -0.11 8.97
CA ALA A 251 -22.66 0.26 8.48
C ALA A 251 -23.66 -0.89 8.59
N GLY A 252 -23.22 -2.14 8.34
CA GLY A 252 -24.04 -3.34 8.53
C GLY A 252 -24.46 -3.60 9.98
N THR A 253 -23.67 -3.16 10.95
CA THR A 253 -24.05 -3.22 12.38
C THR A 253 -24.92 -2.05 12.85
N GLY A 254 -25.35 -1.14 11.96
CA GLY A 254 -26.16 0.02 12.29
C GLY A 254 -25.37 1.27 12.70
N HIS A 255 -24.03 1.21 12.70
CA HIS A 255 -23.13 2.27 13.13
C HIS A 255 -22.23 2.77 11.98
N PRO A 256 -22.80 3.39 10.91
CA PRO A 256 -22.03 3.87 9.80
C PRO A 256 -21.08 5.01 10.21
N LEU A 257 -19.96 5.13 9.47
CA LEU A 257 -18.98 6.18 9.69
C LEU A 257 -19.57 7.56 9.37
N ILE A 258 -19.22 8.54 10.20
CA ILE A 258 -19.50 9.96 9.95
C ILE A 258 -18.72 10.40 8.70
N GLY A 259 -19.40 11.11 7.80
CA GLY A 259 -18.83 11.62 6.54
C GLY A 259 -18.82 10.59 5.41
N ASP A 260 -19.25 9.35 5.63
CA ASP A 260 -19.33 8.33 4.58
C ASP A 260 -20.60 8.46 3.75
N TYR A 261 -20.51 9.09 2.57
CA TYR A 261 -21.66 9.25 1.66
C TYR A 261 -22.06 7.96 0.91
N LYS A 262 -21.23 6.90 1.01
CA LYS A 262 -21.49 5.64 0.31
C LYS A 262 -22.26 4.63 1.17
N TYR A 263 -21.92 4.57 2.45
CA TYR A 263 -22.47 3.61 3.42
C TYR A 263 -23.18 4.28 4.59
N GLY A 264 -23.03 5.59 4.76
CA GLY A 264 -23.52 6.34 5.90
C GLY A 264 -24.89 7.00 5.68
N ARG A 265 -25.31 7.77 6.70
CA ARG A 265 -26.56 8.52 6.70
C ARG A 265 -26.35 9.90 6.09
N ARG A 266 -26.98 10.15 4.95
CA ARG A 266 -26.79 11.38 4.18
C ARG A 266 -27.13 12.64 4.97
N THR A 267 -28.26 12.65 5.70
CA THR A 267 -28.69 13.79 6.50
C THR A 267 -27.66 14.21 7.55
N LEU A 268 -27.11 13.24 8.28
CA LEU A 268 -26.08 13.46 9.29
C LEU A 268 -24.77 13.93 8.63
N ASN A 269 -24.39 13.32 7.51
CA ASN A 269 -23.17 13.72 6.78
C ASN A 269 -23.28 15.14 6.21
N ASP A 270 -24.47 15.56 5.76
CA ASP A 270 -24.73 16.93 5.31
C ASP A 270 -24.67 17.95 6.48
N GLU A 271 -25.05 17.55 7.69
CA GLU A 271 -24.87 18.35 8.91
C GLU A 271 -23.40 18.56 9.24
N TYR A 272 -22.60 17.48 9.29
CA TYR A 272 -21.16 17.56 9.53
C TYR A 272 -20.42 18.33 8.42
N ARG A 273 -20.90 18.21 7.18
CA ARG A 273 -20.39 19.00 6.07
C ARG A 273 -20.65 20.50 6.25
N ARG A 274 -21.85 20.89 6.70
CA ARG A 274 -22.19 22.30 6.97
C ARG A 274 -21.42 22.86 8.18
N LYS A 275 -21.32 22.06 9.25
CA LYS A 275 -20.70 22.49 10.51
C LYS A 275 -19.18 22.55 10.41
N TYR A 276 -18.55 21.56 9.77
CA TYR A 276 -17.10 21.35 9.79
C TYR A 276 -16.42 21.41 8.42
N GLY A 277 -17.18 21.46 7.33
CA GLY A 277 -16.62 21.31 5.98
C GLY A 277 -16.21 19.88 5.67
N LEU A 278 -16.70 18.87 6.42
CA LEU A 278 -16.36 17.47 6.22
C LEU A 278 -16.87 16.96 4.87
N LYS A 279 -15.98 16.41 4.04
CA LYS A 279 -16.30 15.94 2.68
C LYS A 279 -16.22 14.42 2.50
N SER A 280 -15.67 13.71 3.48
CA SER A 280 -15.41 12.27 3.40
C SER A 280 -15.44 11.62 4.78
N GLN A 281 -15.42 10.29 4.78
CA GLN A 281 -15.46 9.50 6.02
C GLN A 281 -14.33 9.84 6.98
N LEU A 282 -14.66 9.93 8.27
CA LEU A 282 -13.69 10.01 9.35
C LEU A 282 -13.15 8.60 9.65
N LEU A 283 -12.15 8.20 8.84
CA LEU A 283 -11.45 6.92 8.96
C LEU A 283 -9.97 7.17 8.71
N HIS A 284 -9.14 6.70 9.65
CA HIS A 284 -7.71 6.93 9.64
C HIS A 284 -6.95 5.66 10.05
N ALA A 285 -6.02 5.20 9.24
CA ALA A 285 -5.09 4.11 9.57
C ALA A 285 -4.07 4.64 10.58
N TYR A 286 -4.40 4.47 11.84
CA TYR A 286 -3.74 5.17 12.95
C TYR A 286 -2.44 4.50 13.38
N ARG A 287 -2.45 3.14 13.53
CA ARG A 287 -1.36 2.40 14.15
C ARG A 287 -1.10 1.09 13.41
N LEU A 288 0.18 0.76 13.27
CA LEU A 288 0.69 -0.49 12.72
C LEU A 288 1.62 -1.13 13.75
N GLU A 289 1.31 -2.36 14.15
CA GLU A 289 2.17 -3.16 15.03
C GLU A 289 2.80 -4.29 14.22
N ILE A 290 4.10 -4.43 14.37
CA ILE A 290 4.89 -5.50 13.74
C ILE A 290 5.17 -6.54 14.82
N PRO A 291 4.67 -7.79 14.69
CA PRO A 291 4.96 -8.86 15.63
C PRO A 291 6.42 -9.31 15.52
N GLU A 292 6.80 -10.34 16.27
CA GLU A 292 8.09 -11.00 16.04
C GLU A 292 8.13 -11.57 14.62
N ILE A 293 9.13 -11.14 13.84
CA ILE A 293 9.33 -11.54 12.44
C ILE A 293 10.76 -12.00 12.21
N GLU A 294 10.92 -12.89 11.23
CA GLU A 294 12.22 -13.35 10.74
C GLU A 294 12.61 -12.59 9.45
N GLY A 295 13.84 -12.81 8.97
CA GLY A 295 14.31 -12.23 7.72
C GLY A 295 15.10 -10.94 7.93
N ARG A 296 15.27 -10.19 6.85
CA ARG A 296 16.07 -8.95 6.86
C ARG A 296 15.37 -7.80 7.58
N LEU A 297 14.05 -7.84 7.71
CA LEU A 297 13.28 -6.86 8.45
C LEU A 297 13.11 -7.22 9.95
N SER A 298 13.77 -8.26 10.45
CA SER A 298 13.66 -8.71 11.86
C SER A 298 13.97 -7.61 12.89
N TYR A 299 14.75 -6.60 12.53
CA TYR A 299 15.02 -5.43 13.37
C TYR A 299 13.80 -4.54 13.64
N LEU A 300 12.70 -4.79 12.92
CA LEU A 300 11.39 -4.14 13.12
C LEU A 300 10.49 -4.93 14.09
N SER A 301 10.89 -6.13 14.52
CA SER A 301 10.10 -6.97 15.44
C SER A 301 9.72 -6.21 16.71
N GLY A 302 8.45 -6.33 17.11
CA GLY A 302 7.89 -5.68 18.28
C GLY A 302 7.72 -4.16 18.16
N LYS A 303 8.03 -3.54 17.03
CA LYS A 303 7.85 -2.09 16.84
C LYS A 303 6.40 -1.73 16.55
N GLU A 304 6.02 -0.57 17.05
CA GLU A 304 4.75 0.09 16.80
C GLU A 304 4.99 1.44 16.12
N PHE A 305 4.18 1.74 15.11
CA PHE A 305 4.23 3.02 14.39
C PHE A 305 2.84 3.65 14.40
N THR A 306 2.80 4.95 14.71
CA THR A 306 1.55 5.71 14.74
C THR A 306 1.60 6.91 13.81
N ALA A 307 0.50 7.18 13.10
CA ALA A 307 0.33 8.40 12.31
C ALA A 307 -0.62 9.36 13.04
N PRO A 308 -0.27 10.65 13.14
CA PRO A 308 -1.16 11.63 13.75
C PRO A 308 -2.45 11.78 12.93
N LEU A 309 -3.59 11.92 13.65
CA LEU A 309 -4.88 12.21 13.02
C LEU A 309 -4.80 13.51 12.21
N PRO A 310 -5.52 13.60 11.06
CA PRO A 310 -5.65 14.86 10.32
C PRO A 310 -6.26 15.96 11.19
N TYR A 311 -5.83 17.21 10.99
CA TYR A 311 -6.30 18.37 11.75
C TYR A 311 -7.85 18.47 11.84
N LEU A 312 -8.54 18.27 10.70
CA LEU A 312 -10.00 18.31 10.68
C LEU A 312 -10.62 17.20 11.55
N PHE A 313 -10.03 16.02 11.58
CA PHE A 313 -10.51 14.93 12.43
C PHE A 313 -10.33 15.30 13.89
N GLN A 314 -9.14 15.76 14.30
CA GLN A 314 -8.88 16.19 15.69
C GLN A 314 -9.84 17.32 16.11
N LYS A 315 -10.05 18.32 15.23
CA LYS A 315 -10.99 19.41 15.48
C LYS A 315 -12.42 18.88 15.74
N ILE A 316 -12.89 17.94 14.91
CA ILE A 316 -14.23 17.35 15.09
C ILE A 316 -14.32 16.60 16.41
N LEU A 317 -13.32 15.76 16.76
CA LEU A 317 -13.32 15.04 18.02
C LEU A 317 -13.44 15.99 19.23
N LYS A 318 -12.68 17.09 19.20
CA LYS A 318 -12.69 18.10 20.24
C LYS A 318 -14.04 18.80 20.36
N GLU A 319 -14.61 19.25 19.25
CA GLU A 319 -15.89 19.97 19.24
C GLU A 319 -17.11 19.07 19.54
N GLU A 320 -16.99 17.78 19.25
CA GLU A 320 -17.99 16.75 19.62
C GLU A 320 -17.74 16.15 21.02
N HIS A 321 -16.70 16.57 21.75
CA HIS A 321 -16.35 16.08 23.09
C HIS A 321 -16.17 14.56 23.15
N VAL A 322 -15.47 14.00 22.16
CA VAL A 322 -15.16 12.57 22.04
C VAL A 322 -13.65 12.34 21.84
N GLU A 323 -12.83 13.17 22.49
CA GLU A 323 -11.39 12.96 22.54
C GLU A 323 -11.06 11.82 23.49
N GLU A 324 -10.07 11.00 23.11
CA GLU A 324 -9.54 9.96 23.99
C GLU A 324 -8.94 10.62 25.24
N ASN A 325 -9.46 10.30 26.42
CA ASN A 325 -8.87 10.71 27.69
C ASN A 325 -7.49 10.03 27.81
N LYS A 326 -6.43 10.86 27.90
CA LYS A 326 -5.04 10.42 28.04
C LYS A 326 -4.79 9.71 29.37
#